data_d4d7bfbaeb65179d9a0dd313ca03bf77
#
_entry.id   d4d7bfbaeb65179d9a0dd313ca03bf77
#
_cell.length_a   1.000
_cell.length_b   1.000
_cell.length_c   1.000
_cell.angle_alpha   90.00
_cell.angle_beta   90.00
_cell.angle_gamma   90.00
#
_symmetry.space_group_name_H-M   'P 1'
#
loop_
_entity.id
_entity.type
_entity.pdbx_description
1 polymer ?
#
loop_
_entity_poly.entity_id
_entity_poly.type
_entity_poly.pdbx_seq_one_letter_code
_entity_poly.pdbx_strand_id
1 'polypeptide(L)'
;MDYLEWFYQRISELRIQKGVSARDMSLSLGQSESYINKIENKRTLPSMTGIFYICDYLNITPQEFFNADATAPQKSKELLREIERLTPEQTDHIMLVVRDLIKTK
;
A
#
# COMPACT_ATOMS: atom_id res chain seq x y z
N MET A 1 3.39 -15.62 13.84
CA MET A 1 2.79 -15.10 12.59
C MET A 1 3.31 -15.90 11.41
N ASP A 2 2.43 -16.27 10.50
CA ASP A 2 2.82 -16.85 9.20
C ASP A 2 3.14 -15.71 8.24
N TYR A 3 4.41 -15.47 8.02
CA TYR A 3 4.85 -14.35 7.18
C TYR A 3 4.52 -14.55 5.69
N LEU A 4 4.54 -15.79 5.21
CA LEU A 4 4.16 -16.06 3.81
C LEU A 4 2.69 -15.77 3.59
N GLU A 5 1.84 -16.24 4.48
CA GLU A 5 0.40 -15.98 4.41
C GLU A 5 0.12 -14.47 4.46
N TRP A 6 0.77 -13.75 5.36
CA TRP A 6 0.67 -12.31 5.46
C TRP A 6 1.09 -11.63 4.15
N PHE A 7 2.19 -12.07 3.54
CA PHE A 7 2.71 -11.51 2.29
C PHE A 7 1.69 -11.66 1.16
N TYR A 8 1.13 -12.84 0.98
CA TYR A 8 0.14 -13.09 -0.07
C TYR A 8 -1.09 -12.21 0.10
N GLN A 9 -1.59 -12.11 1.32
CA GLN A 9 -2.73 -11.24 1.62
C GLN A 9 -2.40 -9.78 1.38
N ARG A 10 -1.21 -9.35 1.73
CA ARG A 10 -0.75 -7.96 1.56
C ARG A 10 -0.78 -7.55 0.09
N ILE A 11 -0.29 -8.41 -0.81
CA ILE A 11 -0.34 -8.18 -2.25
C ILE A 11 -1.78 -7.97 -2.71
N SER A 12 -2.68 -8.86 -2.33
CA SER A 12 -4.11 -8.77 -2.67
C SER A 12 -4.74 -7.48 -2.17
N GLU A 13 -4.52 -7.14 -0.92
CA GLU A 13 -5.08 -5.95 -0.30
C GLU A 13 -4.64 -4.67 -1.01
N LEU A 14 -3.34 -4.55 -1.27
CA LEU A 14 -2.80 -3.36 -1.94
C LEU A 14 -3.29 -3.25 -3.38
N ARG A 15 -3.41 -4.37 -4.08
CA ARG A 15 -3.95 -4.40 -5.43
C ARG A 15 -5.41 -3.94 -5.45
N ILE A 16 -6.22 -4.48 -4.53
CA ILE A 16 -7.64 -4.13 -4.41
C ILE A 16 -7.80 -2.66 -4.06
N GLN A 17 -6.99 -2.14 -3.15
CA GLN A 17 -6.99 -0.71 -2.79
C GLN A 17 -6.70 0.18 -4.00
N LYS A 18 -5.80 -0.25 -4.88
CA LYS A 18 -5.49 0.47 -6.11
C LYS A 18 -6.64 0.37 -7.14
N GLY A 19 -7.51 -0.60 -7.00
CA GLY A 19 -8.65 -0.77 -7.89
C GLY A 19 -8.31 -1.41 -9.23
N VAL A 20 -7.29 -2.26 -9.27
CA VAL A 20 -6.86 -2.93 -10.51
C VAL A 20 -7.02 -4.44 -10.40
N SER A 21 -7.22 -5.09 -11.55
CA SER A 21 -7.28 -6.55 -11.60
C SER A 21 -5.87 -7.15 -11.49
N ALA A 22 -5.79 -8.41 -11.08
CA ALA A 22 -4.53 -9.13 -11.05
C ALA A 22 -3.89 -9.20 -12.45
N ARG A 23 -4.70 -9.38 -13.48
CA ARG A 23 -4.24 -9.41 -14.87
C ARG A 23 -3.64 -8.07 -15.28
N ASP A 24 -4.35 -6.97 -15.05
CA ASP A 24 -3.88 -5.64 -15.43
C ASP A 24 -2.59 -5.27 -14.70
N MET A 25 -2.50 -5.56 -13.41
CA MET A 25 -1.29 -5.35 -12.63
C MET A 25 -0.12 -6.16 -13.21
N SER A 26 -0.35 -7.44 -13.53
CA SER A 26 0.67 -8.31 -14.11
C SER A 26 1.24 -7.75 -15.42
N LEU A 27 0.35 -7.35 -16.33
CA LEU A 27 0.75 -6.77 -17.61
C LEU A 27 1.48 -5.44 -17.44
N SER A 28 1.02 -4.60 -16.53
CA SER A 28 1.69 -3.33 -16.22
C SER A 28 3.10 -3.52 -15.67
N LEU A 29 3.34 -4.63 -14.99
CA LEU A 29 4.66 -5.00 -14.48
C LEU A 29 5.56 -5.63 -15.55
N GLY A 30 5.08 -5.77 -16.79
CA GLY A 30 5.82 -6.43 -17.87
C GLY A 30 5.91 -7.94 -17.71
N GLN A 31 5.00 -8.53 -16.96
CA GLN A 31 4.96 -9.97 -16.68
C GLN A 31 3.85 -10.67 -17.48
N SER A 32 3.78 -11.98 -17.38
CA SER A 32 2.66 -12.72 -17.95
C SER A 32 1.35 -12.33 -17.25
N GLU A 33 0.22 -12.50 -17.92
CA GLU A 33 -1.09 -12.12 -17.41
C GLU A 33 -1.48 -12.82 -16.10
N SER A 34 -0.86 -13.97 -15.80
CA SER A 34 -1.15 -14.76 -14.60
C SER A 34 -0.15 -14.53 -13.45
N TYR A 35 0.80 -13.61 -13.62
CA TYR A 35 1.90 -13.43 -12.66
C TYR A 35 1.39 -13.12 -11.25
N ILE A 36 0.55 -12.10 -11.09
CA ILE A 36 0.01 -11.71 -9.79
C ILE A 36 -0.95 -12.77 -9.25
N ASN A 37 -1.79 -13.35 -10.13
CA ASN A 37 -2.70 -14.42 -9.73
C ASN A 37 -1.96 -15.61 -9.11
N LYS A 38 -0.84 -16.01 -9.70
CA LYS A 38 -0.02 -17.10 -9.15
C LYS A 38 0.55 -16.76 -7.79
N ILE A 39 0.95 -15.51 -7.58
CA ILE A 39 1.43 -15.06 -6.25
C ILE A 39 0.28 -15.11 -5.24
N GLU A 40 -0.87 -14.50 -5.56
CA GLU A 40 -2.01 -14.44 -4.65
C GLU A 40 -2.57 -15.82 -4.33
N ASN A 41 -2.45 -16.78 -5.24
CA ASN A 41 -2.87 -18.17 -5.02
C ASN A 41 -1.77 -19.06 -4.43
N LYS A 42 -0.71 -18.46 -3.90
CA LYS A 42 0.35 -19.14 -3.16
C LYS A 42 1.16 -20.14 -3.99
N ARG A 43 1.19 -19.97 -5.31
CA ARG A 43 1.91 -20.87 -6.23
C ARG A 43 3.34 -20.48 -6.43
N THR A 44 3.67 -19.19 -6.28
CA THR A 44 5.01 -18.66 -6.49
C THR A 44 5.24 -17.43 -5.64
N LEU A 45 6.51 -17.12 -5.43
CA LEU A 45 6.95 -15.89 -4.78
C LEU A 45 7.69 -15.03 -5.82
N PRO A 46 7.53 -13.70 -5.77
CA PRO A 46 8.33 -12.84 -6.61
C PRO A 46 9.79 -12.84 -6.15
N SER A 47 10.69 -12.53 -7.08
CA SER A 47 12.07 -12.22 -6.72
C SER A 47 12.13 -10.92 -5.93
N MET A 48 13.27 -10.63 -5.29
CA MET A 48 13.46 -9.36 -4.60
C MET A 48 13.30 -8.18 -5.57
N THR A 49 13.86 -8.28 -6.78
CA THR A 49 13.65 -7.28 -7.83
C THR A 49 12.17 -7.13 -8.17
N GLY A 50 11.46 -8.25 -8.27
CA GLY A 50 10.00 -8.25 -8.51
C GLY A 50 9.24 -7.49 -7.43
N ILE A 51 9.62 -7.65 -6.16
CA ILE A 51 9.01 -6.93 -5.04
C ILE A 51 9.20 -5.41 -5.21
N PHE A 52 10.39 -4.97 -5.61
CA PHE A 52 10.67 -3.55 -5.82
C PHE A 52 9.81 -2.98 -6.95
N TYR A 53 9.65 -3.71 -8.06
CA TYR A 53 8.77 -3.28 -9.15
C TYR A 53 7.31 -3.22 -8.71
N ILE A 54 6.87 -4.17 -7.88
CA ILE A 54 5.52 -4.15 -7.31
C ILE A 54 5.32 -2.89 -6.46
N CYS A 55 6.28 -2.56 -5.61
CA CYS A 55 6.22 -1.35 -4.78
C CYS A 55 6.14 -0.09 -5.65
N ASP A 56 6.97 0.01 -6.69
CA ASP A 56 6.93 1.14 -7.62
C ASP A 56 5.57 1.26 -8.30
N TYR A 57 5.04 0.15 -8.77
CA TYR A 57 3.72 0.14 -9.40
C TYR A 57 2.62 0.59 -8.45
N LEU A 58 2.68 0.15 -7.20
CA LEU A 58 1.71 0.51 -6.16
C LEU A 58 1.96 1.89 -5.57
N ASN A 59 3.05 2.55 -5.95
CA ASN A 59 3.46 3.87 -5.46
C ASN A 59 3.63 3.88 -3.94
N ILE A 60 4.25 2.85 -3.42
CA ILE A 60 4.62 2.74 -1.99
C ILE A 60 6.10 2.38 -1.89
N THR A 61 6.69 2.65 -0.73
CA THR A 61 8.04 2.20 -0.43
C THR A 61 8.04 0.75 0.04
N PRO A 62 9.17 0.03 -0.07
CA PRO A 62 9.27 -1.29 0.54
C PRO A 62 8.98 -1.28 2.04
N GLN A 63 9.37 -0.21 2.75
CA GLN A 63 9.06 -0.05 4.17
C GLN A 63 7.55 -0.03 4.41
N GLU A 64 6.82 0.74 3.62
CA GLU A 64 5.36 0.80 3.70
C GLU A 64 4.72 -0.54 3.36
N PHE A 65 5.26 -1.23 2.34
CA PHE A 65 4.77 -2.54 1.97
C PHE A 65 4.84 -3.53 3.13
N PHE A 66 5.98 -3.57 3.83
CA PHE A 66 6.22 -4.52 4.92
C PHE A 66 5.77 -4.03 6.29
N ASN A 67 5.10 -2.88 6.37
CA ASN A 67 4.54 -2.39 7.61
C ASN A 67 3.18 -3.07 7.88
N ALA A 68 3.17 -4.04 8.79
CA ALA A 68 1.96 -4.81 9.10
C ALA A 68 0.83 -3.95 9.69
N ASP A 69 1.16 -2.80 10.26
CA ASP A 69 0.18 -1.90 10.87
C ASP A 69 -0.42 -0.90 9.87
N ALA A 70 0.17 -0.79 8.67
CA ALA A 70 -0.28 0.15 7.65
C ALA A 70 -1.42 -0.46 6.83
N THR A 71 -2.66 -0.01 7.07
CA THR A 71 -3.84 -0.52 6.38
C THR A 71 -4.14 0.22 5.06
N ALA A 72 -3.63 1.45 4.88
CA ALA A 72 -3.89 2.25 3.70
C ALA A 72 -2.72 3.20 3.39
N PRO A 73 -1.55 2.68 2.92
CA PRO A 73 -0.38 3.51 2.70
C PRO A 73 -0.61 4.66 1.71
N GLN A 74 -1.39 4.43 0.64
CA GLN A 74 -1.68 5.47 -0.35
C GLN A 74 -2.47 6.62 0.24
N LYS A 75 -3.49 6.32 1.05
CA LYS A 75 -4.31 7.35 1.72
C LYS A 75 -3.48 8.17 2.68
N SER A 76 -2.57 7.53 3.42
CA SER A 76 -1.65 8.23 4.32
C SER A 76 -0.74 9.19 3.56
N LYS A 77 -0.21 8.77 2.42
CA LYS A 77 0.61 9.62 1.55
C LYS A 77 -0.17 10.81 1.00
N GLU A 78 -1.39 10.56 0.52
CA GLU A 78 -2.26 11.62 0.00
C GLU A 78 -2.55 12.65 1.08
N LEU A 79 -2.87 12.19 2.29
CA LEU A 79 -3.13 13.07 3.42
C LEU A 79 -1.91 13.93 3.75
N LEU A 80 -0.71 13.34 3.78
CA LEU A 80 0.52 14.08 4.04
C LEU A 80 0.78 15.15 2.98
N ARG A 81 0.56 14.84 1.70
CA ARG A 81 0.71 15.81 0.61
C ARG A 81 -0.24 16.99 0.78
N GLU A 82 -1.49 16.72 1.15
CA GLU A 82 -2.47 17.79 1.37
C GLU A 82 -2.09 18.64 2.58
N ILE A 83 -1.62 18.02 3.66
CA ILE A 83 -1.17 18.74 4.86
C ILE A 83 0.00 19.66 4.55
N GLU A 84 0.93 19.24 3.69
CA GLU A 84 2.09 20.06 3.29
C GLU A 84 1.70 21.36 2.59
N ARG A 85 0.50 21.42 2.01
CA ARG A 85 -0.03 22.61 1.33
C ARG A 85 -0.65 23.60 2.29
N LEU A 86 -0.83 23.25 3.55
CA LEU A 86 -1.42 24.10 4.57
C LEU A 86 -0.39 25.06 5.16
N THR A 87 -0.88 26.20 5.65
CA THR A 87 -0.04 27.10 6.44
C THR A 87 0.24 26.47 7.81
N PRO A 88 1.29 26.93 8.53
CA PRO A 88 1.55 26.43 9.88
C PRO A 88 0.36 26.56 10.82
N GLU A 89 -0.39 27.67 10.75
CA GLU A 89 -1.60 27.88 11.57
C GLU A 89 -2.69 26.87 11.24
N GLN A 90 -2.91 26.62 9.95
CA GLN A 90 -3.89 25.62 9.51
C GLN A 90 -3.50 24.22 9.96
N THR A 91 -2.21 23.89 9.90
CA THR A 91 -1.70 22.60 10.36
C THR A 91 -1.96 22.43 11.86
N ASP A 92 -1.76 23.49 12.67
CA ASP A 92 -2.04 23.46 14.09
C ASP A 92 -3.53 23.18 14.39
N HIS A 93 -4.43 23.78 13.62
CA HIS A 93 -5.87 23.50 13.72
C HIS A 93 -6.21 22.07 13.42
N ILE A 94 -5.64 21.51 12.33
CA ILE A 94 -5.85 20.11 11.95
C ILE A 94 -5.33 19.19 13.06
N MET A 95 -4.20 19.53 13.67
CA MET A 95 -3.63 18.74 14.76
C MET A 95 -4.58 18.67 15.97
N LEU A 96 -5.25 19.78 16.29
CA LEU A 96 -6.24 19.80 17.36
C LEU A 96 -7.43 18.89 17.04
N VAL A 97 -7.92 18.92 15.81
CA VAL A 97 -9.02 18.05 15.36
C VAL A 97 -8.61 16.57 15.48
N VAL A 98 -7.43 16.23 15.01
CA VAL A 98 -6.93 14.85 15.08
C VAL A 98 -6.85 14.38 16.54
N ARG A 99 -6.32 15.22 17.44
CA ARG A 99 -6.22 14.89 18.86
C ARG A 99 -7.59 14.69 19.50
N ASP A 100 -8.57 15.52 19.14
CA ASP A 100 -9.94 15.36 19.62
C ASP A 100 -10.56 14.05 19.17
N LEU A 101 -10.37 13.68 17.90
CA LEU A 101 -10.85 12.42 17.38
C LEU A 101 -10.24 11.20 18.08
N ILE A 102 -8.97 11.28 18.42
CA ILE A 102 -8.29 10.22 19.16
C ILE A 102 -8.85 10.08 20.57
N LYS A 103 -9.16 11.20 21.24
CA LYS A 103 -9.72 11.19 22.60
C LYS A 103 -11.12 10.57 22.67
N THR A 104 -11.90 10.65 21.61
CA THR A 104 -13.27 10.15 21.58
C THR A 104 -13.39 8.65 21.31
N LYS A 105 -12.28 7.99 21.04
CA LYS A 105 -12.27 6.54 20.79
C LYS A 105 -12.32 5.71 22.07
#